data_53d372b5ebb8080d1a1d5e49809a1695
#
_entry.id   53d372b5ebb8080d1a1d5e49809a1695
#
_cell.length_a   1.000
_cell.length_b   1.000
_cell.length_c   1.000
_cell.angle_alpha   90.00
_cell.angle_beta   90.00
_cell.angle_gamma   90.00
#
_symmetry.space_group_name_H-M   'P 1'
#
loop_
_entity.id
_entity.type
_entity.pdbx_description
1 polymer ?
#
loop_
_entity_poly.entity_id
_entity_poly.type
_entity_poly.pdbx_seq_one_letter_code
_entity_poly.pdbx_strand_id
1 'polypeptide(L)'
;MNRITALPLSLPLALLLALSACKEEGAASAIPPPIELTEEAAGHYCQMIILEHEGPKAQVHVAGYPDPFWFPQVRDGLAFLKSPEQLGEILVVYVNDMGAARSWADPGEGNWIRARDAFFVVGSDAKGGMGAPEIVPFATREGAEAFALEHGGKVMTLDEIPVDAVLSPIDLTSSTTDTTDTLKTEITE
;
A
#
# COMPACT_ATOMS: atom_id res chain seq x y z
N MET A 1 -49.93 77.02 -18.61
CA MET A 1 -50.24 76.19 -17.44
C MET A 1 -49.69 74.79 -17.75
N ASN A 2 -48.42 74.54 -17.43
CA ASN A 2 -47.74 73.30 -17.68
C ASN A 2 -47.66 72.49 -16.38
N ARG A 3 -48.26 71.35 -16.37
CA ARG A 3 -48.09 70.37 -15.30
C ARG A 3 -46.97 69.39 -15.66
N ILE A 4 -45.87 69.50 -14.94
CA ILE A 4 -44.76 68.55 -15.00
C ILE A 4 -45.08 67.42 -14.07
N THR A 5 -45.34 66.27 -14.63
CA THR A 5 -45.58 65.02 -13.88
C THR A 5 -44.20 64.34 -13.58
N ALA A 6 -43.82 64.31 -12.32
CA ALA A 6 -42.64 63.63 -11.86
C ALA A 6 -42.87 62.12 -11.84
N LEU A 7 -42.04 61.36 -12.54
CA LEU A 7 -42.01 59.91 -12.57
C LEU A 7 -41.12 59.40 -11.42
N PRO A 8 -41.55 58.48 -10.58
CA PRO A 8 -40.68 57.94 -9.54
C PRO A 8 -39.70 56.90 -10.15
N LEU A 9 -38.44 57.19 -10.03
CA LEU A 9 -37.34 56.27 -10.37
C LEU A 9 -37.10 55.31 -9.18
N SER A 10 -37.91 54.27 -9.10
CA SER A 10 -37.72 53.17 -8.15
C SER A 10 -37.42 51.87 -8.90
N LEU A 11 -36.14 51.62 -9.16
CA LEU A 11 -35.69 50.40 -9.79
C LEU A 11 -34.29 50.02 -9.30
N PRO A 12 -33.95 48.80 -9.34
CA PRO A 12 -34.16 47.66 -8.42
C PRO A 12 -32.78 47.25 -7.84
N LEU A 13 -32.71 47.32 -6.55
CA LEU A 13 -31.56 46.80 -5.78
C LEU A 13 -31.77 45.30 -5.43
N ALA A 14 -32.54 44.58 -6.22
CA ALA A 14 -32.92 43.19 -5.92
C ALA A 14 -32.19 42.12 -6.74
N LEU A 15 -31.13 42.47 -7.54
CA LEU A 15 -30.50 41.49 -8.47
C LEU A 15 -29.06 41.16 -8.11
N LEU A 16 -28.59 41.33 -6.89
CA LEU A 16 -27.20 41.09 -6.52
C LEU A 16 -26.98 40.02 -5.45
N LEU A 17 -27.96 39.22 -5.12
CA LEU A 17 -27.86 38.16 -4.08
C LEU A 17 -27.93 36.71 -4.64
N ALA A 18 -27.73 36.55 -5.93
CA ALA A 18 -27.61 35.20 -6.52
C ALA A 18 -26.13 34.81 -6.73
N LEU A 19 -25.22 35.22 -5.84
CA LEU A 19 -23.85 34.72 -5.86
C LEU A 19 -23.71 33.54 -4.91
N SER A 20 -23.58 32.37 -5.55
CA SER A 20 -22.65 31.32 -5.17
C SER A 20 -22.93 30.63 -3.85
N ALA A 21 -23.94 29.80 -3.82
CA ALA A 21 -23.80 28.52 -3.17
C ALA A 21 -23.05 27.57 -4.14
N CYS A 22 -21.79 27.82 -4.46
CA CYS A 22 -20.88 26.74 -4.78
C CYS A 22 -20.66 25.98 -3.47
N LYS A 23 -21.59 25.09 -3.18
CA LYS A 23 -21.36 23.99 -2.29
C LYS A 23 -20.27 23.18 -2.99
N GLU A 24 -19.03 23.28 -2.51
CA GLU A 24 -18.08 22.22 -2.71
C GLU A 24 -18.71 20.99 -2.06
N GLU A 25 -19.50 20.27 -2.83
CA GLU A 25 -19.73 18.86 -2.56
C GLU A 25 -18.34 18.29 -2.60
N GLY A 26 -17.83 17.91 -1.41
CA GLY A 26 -16.55 17.25 -1.28
C GLY A 26 -16.56 16.10 -2.29
N ALA A 27 -15.79 16.26 -3.37
CA ALA A 27 -15.58 15.18 -4.31
C ALA A 27 -15.13 14.01 -3.44
N ALA A 28 -15.94 12.98 -3.34
CA ALA A 28 -15.53 11.72 -2.75
C ALA A 28 -14.21 11.41 -3.46
N SER A 29 -13.10 11.45 -2.73
CA SER A 29 -11.77 11.34 -3.31
C SER A 29 -11.76 10.08 -4.13
N ALA A 30 -11.72 10.23 -5.46
CA ALA A 30 -11.74 9.07 -6.35
C ALA A 30 -10.49 8.26 -6.00
N ILE A 31 -10.67 6.96 -5.72
CA ILE A 31 -9.56 6.05 -5.41
C ILE A 31 -8.56 6.14 -6.56
N PRO A 32 -7.33 6.61 -6.34
CA PRO A 32 -6.33 6.71 -7.40
C PRO A 32 -6.00 5.31 -7.93
N PRO A 33 -5.76 5.16 -9.25
CA PRO A 33 -5.29 3.89 -9.80
C PRO A 33 -3.87 3.59 -9.30
N PRO A 34 -3.42 2.31 -9.39
CA PRO A 34 -2.04 1.97 -9.11
C PRO A 34 -1.11 2.65 -10.13
N ILE A 35 0.10 2.97 -9.70
CA ILE A 35 1.16 3.54 -10.53
C ILE A 35 2.24 2.47 -10.74
N GLU A 36 2.82 2.40 -11.93
CA GLU A 36 3.92 1.48 -12.20
C GLU A 36 5.22 1.95 -11.55
N LEU A 37 6.05 1.00 -11.15
CA LEU A 37 7.37 1.29 -10.61
C LEU A 37 8.29 1.86 -11.68
N THR A 38 8.99 2.93 -11.34
CA THR A 38 10.08 3.47 -12.14
C THR A 38 11.44 3.03 -11.58
N GLU A 39 12.49 3.17 -12.39
CA GLU A 39 13.86 2.84 -11.96
C GLU A 39 14.33 3.71 -10.78
N GLU A 40 13.73 4.89 -10.58
CA GLU A 40 14.06 5.80 -9.48
C GLU A 40 13.17 5.62 -8.25
N ALA A 41 12.16 4.72 -8.30
CA ALA A 41 11.26 4.52 -7.17
C ALA A 41 12.01 4.03 -5.93
N ALA A 42 11.98 4.84 -4.87
CA ALA A 42 12.67 4.55 -3.61
C ALA A 42 11.70 4.15 -2.50
N GLY A 43 12.11 3.22 -1.65
CA GLY A 43 11.33 2.77 -0.51
C GLY A 43 11.13 3.87 0.54
N HIS A 44 9.90 4.04 1.02
CA HIS A 44 9.55 5.09 1.97
C HIS A 44 10.40 5.04 3.25
N TYR A 45 10.64 3.85 3.79
CA TYR A 45 11.43 3.69 5.01
C TYR A 45 12.92 3.55 4.73
N CYS A 46 13.30 2.74 3.74
CA CYS A 46 14.70 2.37 3.53
C CYS A 46 15.46 3.31 2.59
N GLN A 47 14.74 4.12 1.77
CA GLN A 47 15.30 5.02 0.74
C GLN A 47 16.15 4.31 -0.32
N MET A 48 16.01 2.97 -0.44
CA MET A 48 16.67 2.16 -1.47
C MET A 48 15.79 1.98 -2.69
N ILE A 49 16.37 1.70 -3.84
CA ILE A 49 15.64 1.44 -5.09
C ILE A 49 14.77 0.19 -4.95
N ILE A 50 13.48 0.32 -5.18
CA ILE A 50 12.50 -0.77 -4.97
C ILE A 50 12.79 -1.96 -5.88
N LEU A 51 13.17 -1.72 -7.14
CA LEU A 51 13.43 -2.76 -8.14
C LEU A 51 14.66 -3.63 -7.83
N GLU A 52 15.55 -3.20 -6.93
CA GLU A 52 16.70 -3.99 -6.48
C GLU A 52 16.33 -5.08 -5.45
N HIS A 53 15.08 -5.11 -5.00
CA HIS A 53 14.58 -6.05 -4.01
C HIS A 53 13.63 -7.07 -4.63
N GLU A 54 13.78 -8.33 -4.30
CA GLU A 54 12.88 -9.40 -4.73
C GLU A 54 11.58 -9.43 -3.91
N GLY A 55 10.59 -10.20 -4.38
CA GLY A 55 9.32 -10.42 -3.72
C GLY A 55 8.28 -9.34 -4.01
N PRO A 56 7.06 -9.49 -3.45
CA PRO A 56 5.95 -8.57 -3.68
C PRO A 56 6.22 -7.19 -3.08
N LYS A 57 5.68 -6.17 -3.76
CA LYS A 57 5.80 -4.76 -3.38
C LYS A 57 4.45 -4.23 -2.91
N ALA A 58 4.51 -3.12 -2.17
CA ALA A 58 3.32 -2.34 -1.86
C ALA A 58 3.48 -0.88 -2.26
N GLN A 59 2.37 -0.25 -2.65
CA GLN A 59 2.24 1.18 -2.82
C GLN A 59 1.06 1.69 -2.01
N VAL A 60 1.27 2.77 -1.25
CA VAL A 60 0.26 3.37 -0.38
C VAL A 60 -0.01 4.80 -0.84
N HIS A 61 -1.23 5.06 -1.27
CA HIS A 61 -1.67 6.38 -1.66
C HIS A 61 -2.28 7.11 -0.47
N VAL A 62 -1.76 8.30 -0.19
CA VAL A 62 -2.16 9.12 0.95
C VAL A 62 -2.69 10.46 0.45
N ALA A 63 -3.79 10.94 1.02
CA ALA A 63 -4.38 12.23 0.65
C ALA A 63 -3.36 13.37 0.82
N GLY A 64 -3.28 14.24 -0.18
CA GLY A 64 -2.34 15.36 -0.21
C GLY A 64 -0.94 15.03 -0.75
N TYR A 65 -0.66 13.78 -1.09
CA TYR A 65 0.58 13.36 -1.73
C TYR A 65 0.29 12.93 -3.17
N PRO A 66 0.98 13.51 -4.18
CA PRO A 66 0.73 13.19 -5.60
C PRO A 66 1.23 11.78 -5.96
N ASP A 67 2.32 11.34 -5.34
CA ASP A 67 2.94 10.05 -5.58
C ASP A 67 2.68 9.09 -4.41
N PRO A 68 2.59 7.77 -4.66
CA PRO A 68 2.44 6.80 -3.59
C PRO A 68 3.73 6.65 -2.79
N PHE A 69 3.59 6.22 -1.55
CA PHE A 69 4.70 5.72 -0.76
C PHE A 69 4.98 4.28 -1.15
N TRP A 70 6.22 3.99 -1.52
CA TRP A 70 6.67 2.70 -1.99
C TRP A 70 7.29 1.86 -0.86
N PHE A 71 7.03 0.56 -0.91
CA PHE A 71 7.59 -0.40 0.04
C PHE A 71 8.13 -1.62 -0.70
N PRO A 72 9.43 -1.99 -0.48
CA PRO A 72 10.08 -3.13 -1.13
C PRO A 72 9.54 -4.48 -0.66
N GLN A 73 8.71 -4.51 0.37
CA GLN A 73 8.02 -5.68 0.88
C GLN A 73 6.63 -5.30 1.40
N VAL A 74 5.68 -6.21 1.24
CA VAL A 74 4.27 -5.97 1.58
C VAL A 74 4.10 -5.77 3.09
N ARG A 75 4.86 -6.51 3.91
CA ARG A 75 4.83 -6.35 5.37
C ARG A 75 4.98 -4.88 5.79
N ASP A 76 5.92 -4.14 5.18
CA ASP A 76 6.19 -2.74 5.56
C ASP A 76 5.07 -1.79 5.12
N GLY A 77 4.48 -2.04 3.94
CA GLY A 77 3.29 -1.30 3.50
C GLY A 77 2.09 -1.53 4.41
N LEU A 78 1.91 -2.76 4.90
CA LEU A 78 0.87 -3.08 5.88
C LEU A 78 1.19 -2.55 7.28
N ALA A 79 2.47 -2.48 7.66
CA ALA A 79 2.92 -1.83 8.89
C ALA A 79 2.59 -0.33 8.85
N PHE A 80 2.86 0.33 7.71
CA PHE A 80 2.45 1.72 7.49
C PHE A 80 0.94 1.89 7.62
N LEU A 81 0.14 1.04 6.97
CA LEU A 81 -1.33 1.08 7.04
C LEU A 81 -1.86 0.91 8.47
N LYS A 82 -1.25 0.02 9.26
CA LYS A 82 -1.70 -0.31 10.62
C LYS A 82 -1.02 0.51 11.72
N SER A 83 -0.07 1.39 11.37
CA SER A 83 0.57 2.30 12.31
C SER A 83 -0.46 3.24 12.95
N PRO A 84 -0.37 3.52 14.26
CA PRO A 84 -1.20 4.53 14.91
C PRO A 84 -0.87 5.96 14.46
N GLU A 85 0.34 6.17 13.93
CA GLU A 85 0.80 7.47 13.41
C GLU A 85 0.64 7.49 11.89
N GLN A 86 -0.28 8.33 11.41
CA GLN A 86 -0.58 8.48 9.99
C GLN A 86 -0.13 9.85 9.48
N LEU A 87 0.48 9.89 8.29
CA LEU A 87 0.86 11.13 7.62
C LEU A 87 -0.33 11.85 6.96
N GLY A 88 -1.46 11.18 6.86
CA GLY A 88 -2.70 11.66 6.26
C GLY A 88 -3.70 10.52 6.09
N GLU A 89 -4.84 10.81 5.48
CA GLU A 89 -5.84 9.79 5.13
C GLU A 89 -5.27 8.83 4.07
N ILE A 90 -5.26 7.54 4.35
CA ILE A 90 -4.87 6.52 3.37
C ILE A 90 -6.05 6.29 2.43
N LEU A 91 -5.86 6.61 1.14
CA LEU A 91 -6.87 6.47 0.10
C LEU A 91 -6.99 5.03 -0.38
N VAL A 92 -5.86 4.38 -0.60
CA VAL A 92 -5.78 2.98 -1.05
C VAL A 92 -4.37 2.42 -0.84
N VAL A 93 -4.31 1.10 -0.63
CA VAL A 93 -3.07 0.32 -0.67
C VAL A 93 -3.18 -0.69 -1.79
N TYR A 94 -2.16 -0.77 -2.65
CA TYR A 94 -2.01 -1.80 -3.66
C TYR A 94 -0.81 -2.68 -3.32
N VAL A 95 -0.94 -3.96 -3.68
CA VAL A 95 0.10 -4.99 -3.53
C VAL A 95 0.19 -5.82 -4.80
N ASN A 96 1.32 -6.48 -5.07
CA ASN A 96 1.40 -7.38 -6.21
C ASN A 96 0.64 -8.68 -5.93
N ASP A 97 -0.07 -9.20 -6.95
CA ASP A 97 -0.65 -10.55 -6.88
C ASP A 97 0.42 -11.61 -7.16
N MET A 98 0.85 -12.35 -6.16
CA MET A 98 1.87 -13.39 -6.33
C MET A 98 1.32 -14.64 -7.03
N GLY A 99 0.00 -14.77 -7.14
CA GLY A 99 -0.63 -15.81 -7.97
C GLY A 99 -0.47 -15.58 -9.47
N ALA A 100 -0.31 -14.31 -9.89
CA ALA A 100 -0.09 -13.91 -11.29
C ALA A 100 1.37 -13.49 -11.56
N ALA A 101 2.25 -13.52 -10.56
CA ALA A 101 3.65 -13.13 -10.68
C ALA A 101 4.41 -14.06 -11.66
N ARG A 102 5.35 -13.50 -12.41
CA ARG A 102 6.24 -14.27 -13.27
C ARG A 102 7.21 -15.14 -12.48
N SER A 103 7.69 -14.59 -11.36
CA SER A 103 8.55 -15.28 -10.39
C SER A 103 8.55 -14.48 -9.07
N TRP A 104 9.24 -14.99 -8.05
CA TRP A 104 9.45 -14.26 -6.82
C TRP A 104 10.24 -12.96 -7.06
N ALA A 105 11.27 -13.00 -7.89
CA ALA A 105 12.10 -11.85 -8.21
C ALA A 105 11.40 -10.82 -9.12
N ASP A 106 10.42 -11.25 -9.93
CA ASP A 106 9.70 -10.41 -10.89
C ASP A 106 8.19 -10.59 -10.74
N PRO A 107 7.53 -9.80 -9.89
CA PRO A 107 6.08 -9.80 -9.79
C PRO A 107 5.34 -9.41 -11.09
N GLY A 108 6.01 -8.69 -12.01
CA GLY A 108 5.46 -8.27 -13.30
C GLY A 108 4.84 -6.88 -13.28
N GLU A 109 4.89 -6.22 -14.44
CA GLU A 109 4.21 -4.94 -14.67
C GLU A 109 2.69 -5.11 -14.69
N GLY A 110 1.95 -4.08 -14.25
CA GLY A 110 0.50 -4.08 -14.19
C GLY A 110 -0.11 -5.04 -13.17
N ASN A 111 0.71 -5.74 -12.41
CA ASN A 111 0.29 -6.76 -11.47
C ASN A 111 -0.02 -6.16 -10.09
N TRP A 112 -1.01 -5.26 -10.04
CA TRP A 112 -1.43 -4.58 -8.82
C TRP A 112 -2.87 -4.91 -8.46
N ILE A 113 -3.09 -5.36 -7.22
CA ILE A 113 -4.42 -5.58 -6.65
C ILE A 113 -4.59 -4.73 -5.39
N ARG A 114 -5.82 -4.31 -5.09
CA ARG A 114 -6.10 -3.59 -3.84
C ARG A 114 -5.92 -4.53 -2.65
N ALA A 115 -5.17 -4.10 -1.66
CA ALA A 115 -4.92 -4.89 -0.47
C ALA A 115 -6.21 -5.33 0.26
N ARG A 116 -7.25 -4.50 0.23
CA ARG A 116 -8.56 -4.82 0.82
C ARG A 116 -9.29 -5.99 0.14
N ASP A 117 -8.96 -6.24 -1.12
CA ASP A 117 -9.58 -7.28 -1.95
C ASP A 117 -8.70 -8.54 -2.05
N ALA A 118 -7.48 -8.50 -1.47
CA ALA A 118 -6.49 -9.56 -1.51
C ALA A 118 -6.64 -10.57 -0.35
N PHE A 119 -6.11 -11.76 -0.58
CA PHE A 119 -5.84 -12.78 0.45
C PHE A 119 -4.33 -12.82 0.71
N PHE A 120 -3.96 -12.95 1.97
CA PHE A 120 -2.57 -12.89 2.41
C PHE A 120 -2.17 -14.19 3.10
N VAL A 121 -0.97 -14.68 2.79
CA VAL A 121 -0.35 -15.76 3.57
C VAL A 121 0.59 -15.13 4.60
N VAL A 122 0.28 -15.34 5.88
CA VAL A 122 1.01 -14.79 7.02
C VAL A 122 1.73 -15.90 7.75
N GLY A 123 3.03 -15.71 8.03
CA GLY A 123 3.84 -16.70 8.79
C GLY A 123 4.31 -17.89 7.94
N SER A 124 4.46 -17.72 6.62
CA SER A 124 5.17 -18.64 5.74
C SER A 124 6.70 -18.52 5.93
N ASP A 125 7.46 -19.41 5.28
CA ASP A 125 8.93 -19.34 5.23
C ASP A 125 9.46 -18.25 4.26
N ALA A 126 8.58 -17.61 3.49
CA ALA A 126 8.94 -16.59 2.52
C ALA A 126 9.56 -15.36 3.18
N LYS A 127 10.60 -14.84 2.54
CA LYS A 127 11.30 -13.61 2.94
C LYS A 127 11.04 -12.49 1.95
N GLY A 128 10.73 -11.31 2.46
CA GLY A 128 10.64 -10.10 1.64
C GLY A 128 12.00 -9.59 1.21
N GLY A 129 12.01 -8.60 0.33
CA GLY A 129 13.23 -8.04 -0.25
C GLY A 129 14.22 -7.44 0.75
N MET A 130 13.78 -7.19 1.99
CA MET A 130 14.62 -6.72 3.11
C MET A 130 15.00 -7.86 4.08
N GLY A 131 14.71 -9.13 3.72
CA GLY A 131 15.04 -10.31 4.52
C GLY A 131 14.09 -10.60 5.69
N ALA A 132 13.08 -9.76 5.91
CA ALA A 132 12.06 -9.99 6.94
C ALA A 132 11.07 -11.09 6.49
N PRO A 133 10.37 -11.76 7.43
CA PRO A 133 9.23 -12.60 7.06
C PRO A 133 8.22 -11.81 6.24
N GLU A 134 7.87 -12.32 5.05
CA GLU A 134 6.96 -11.63 4.15
C GLU A 134 5.49 -11.98 4.45
N ILE A 135 4.61 -11.08 4.08
CA ILE A 135 3.16 -11.28 4.03
C ILE A 135 2.77 -11.32 2.56
N VAL A 136 2.53 -12.54 2.05
CA VAL A 136 2.45 -12.80 0.61
C VAL A 136 1.03 -12.62 0.10
N PRO A 137 0.76 -11.66 -0.81
CA PRO A 137 -0.59 -11.36 -1.30
C PRO A 137 -0.97 -12.15 -2.55
N PHE A 138 -2.26 -12.48 -2.65
CA PHE A 138 -2.87 -13.20 -3.76
C PHE A 138 -4.23 -12.59 -4.10
N ALA A 139 -4.59 -12.54 -5.38
CA ALA A 139 -5.92 -12.11 -5.81
C ALA A 139 -7.01 -13.13 -5.45
N THR A 140 -6.67 -14.41 -5.30
CA THR A 140 -7.61 -15.48 -5.02
C THR A 140 -7.25 -16.23 -3.75
N ARG A 141 -8.27 -16.71 -3.04
CA ARG A 141 -8.08 -17.54 -1.85
C ARG A 141 -7.40 -18.86 -2.20
N GLU A 142 -7.76 -19.46 -3.34
CA GLU A 142 -7.20 -20.71 -3.81
C GLU A 142 -5.69 -20.60 -4.08
N GLY A 143 -5.23 -19.47 -4.65
CA GLY A 143 -3.81 -19.19 -4.84
C GLY A 143 -3.06 -19.06 -3.51
N ALA A 144 -3.65 -18.37 -2.54
CA ALA A 144 -3.10 -18.23 -1.21
C ALA A 144 -3.03 -19.59 -0.47
N GLU A 145 -4.07 -20.42 -0.58
CA GLU A 145 -4.10 -21.75 0.04
C GLU A 145 -3.07 -22.70 -0.58
N ALA A 146 -2.91 -22.66 -1.92
CA ALA A 146 -1.87 -23.45 -2.61
C ALA A 146 -0.47 -23.04 -2.14
N PHE A 147 -0.19 -21.75 -2.03
CA PHE A 147 1.09 -21.25 -1.51
C PHE A 147 1.31 -21.67 -0.04
N ALA A 148 0.28 -21.56 0.80
CA ALA A 148 0.36 -21.93 2.21
C ALA A 148 0.60 -23.42 2.43
N LEU A 149 0.13 -24.29 1.52
CA LEU A 149 0.42 -25.75 1.56
C LEU A 149 1.90 -26.05 1.32
N GLU A 150 2.58 -25.25 0.50
CA GLU A 150 3.99 -25.46 0.14
C GLU A 150 4.94 -24.74 1.12
N HIS A 151 4.59 -23.52 1.53
CA HIS A 151 5.45 -22.61 2.29
C HIS A 151 5.04 -22.42 3.74
N GLY A 152 3.97 -23.08 4.17
CA GLY A 152 3.40 -22.87 5.51
C GLY A 152 2.65 -21.54 5.62
N GLY A 153 2.31 -21.17 6.85
CA GLY A 153 1.56 -19.96 7.14
C GLY A 153 0.05 -20.15 7.17
N LYS A 154 -0.69 -19.03 7.25
CA LYS A 154 -2.16 -19.00 7.32
C LYS A 154 -2.68 -17.98 6.31
N VAL A 155 -3.76 -18.35 5.62
CA VAL A 155 -4.50 -17.45 4.73
C VAL A 155 -5.40 -16.54 5.56
N MET A 156 -5.28 -15.23 5.32
CA MET A 156 -6.01 -14.17 6.03
C MET A 156 -6.47 -13.10 5.03
N THR A 157 -7.56 -12.43 5.34
CA THR A 157 -7.91 -11.13 4.71
C THR A 157 -7.12 -10.00 5.39
N LEU A 158 -7.11 -8.81 4.80
CA LEU A 158 -6.41 -7.65 5.35
C LEU A 158 -6.81 -7.33 6.80
N ASP A 159 -8.11 -7.45 7.09
CA ASP A 159 -8.66 -7.12 8.42
C ASP A 159 -8.29 -8.17 9.48
N GLU A 160 -8.08 -9.42 9.05
CA GLU A 160 -7.70 -10.52 9.94
C GLU A 160 -6.21 -10.52 10.32
N ILE A 161 -5.35 -9.79 9.57
CA ILE A 161 -3.92 -9.71 9.87
C ILE A 161 -3.72 -8.97 11.19
N PRO A 162 -3.16 -9.64 12.23
CA PRO A 162 -2.90 -9.00 13.51
C PRO A 162 -1.89 -7.84 13.37
N VAL A 163 -2.06 -6.81 14.17
CA VAL A 163 -1.12 -5.67 14.20
C VAL A 163 0.30 -6.14 14.55
N ASP A 164 0.43 -7.09 15.45
CA ASP A 164 1.73 -7.64 15.84
C ASP A 164 2.45 -8.38 14.71
N ALA A 165 1.71 -8.93 13.74
CA ALA A 165 2.33 -9.58 12.57
C ALA A 165 3.14 -8.60 11.71
N VAL A 166 2.83 -7.32 11.77
CA VAL A 166 3.49 -6.26 10.98
C VAL A 166 4.35 -5.31 11.80
N LEU A 167 3.98 -5.01 13.06
CA LEU A 167 4.67 -4.01 13.89
C LEU A 167 5.64 -4.62 14.92
N SER A 168 5.61 -5.94 15.18
CA SER A 168 6.56 -6.54 16.11
C SER A 168 7.99 -6.50 15.54
N PRO A 169 8.99 -6.32 16.41
CA PRO A 169 10.39 -6.42 16.02
C PRO A 169 10.70 -7.78 15.38
N ILE A 170 11.58 -7.79 14.39
CA ILE A 170 12.04 -9.00 13.71
C ILE A 170 13.40 -9.38 14.24
N ASP A 171 13.56 -10.63 14.66
CA ASP A 171 14.86 -11.20 14.96
C ASP A 171 15.50 -11.73 13.69
N LEU A 172 16.44 -10.97 13.13
CA LEU A 172 17.23 -11.33 11.96
C LEU A 172 18.43 -12.21 12.30
N THR A 173 18.71 -12.44 13.59
CA THR A 173 19.91 -13.18 14.02
C THR A 173 19.76 -14.69 13.93
N SER A 174 18.53 -15.20 13.87
CA SER A 174 18.23 -16.64 13.85
C SER A 174 18.58 -17.36 12.53
N SER A 175 18.89 -16.62 11.46
CA SER A 175 19.22 -17.19 10.14
C SER A 175 20.72 -17.50 9.94
N THR A 176 21.60 -17.23 10.93
CA THR A 176 23.05 -17.39 10.77
C THR A 176 23.62 -18.64 11.44
N THR A 177 22.81 -19.49 12.08
CA THR A 177 23.32 -20.56 12.97
C THR A 177 23.50 -21.91 12.28
N ASP A 178 23.14 -22.09 11.01
CA ASP A 178 23.18 -23.41 10.37
C ASP A 178 24.46 -23.71 9.53
N THR A 179 25.37 -22.75 9.40
CA THR A 179 26.59 -22.97 8.58
C THR A 179 27.86 -23.18 9.41
N THR A 180 27.83 -23.02 10.73
CA THR A 180 29.05 -23.09 11.57
C THR A 180 29.28 -24.46 12.18
N ASP A 181 28.31 -25.37 12.18
CA ASP A 181 28.44 -26.69 12.82
C ASP A 181 29.07 -27.74 11.89
N THR A 182 29.06 -27.52 10.57
CA THR A 182 29.66 -28.46 9.61
C THR A 182 31.18 -28.34 9.46
N LEU A 183 31.77 -27.21 9.87
CA LEU A 183 33.23 -26.98 9.75
C LEU A 183 34.04 -27.47 10.93
N LYS A 184 33.38 -27.89 12.02
CA LYS A 184 34.10 -28.32 13.25
C LYS A 184 34.41 -29.80 13.28
N THR A 185 33.88 -30.59 12.34
CA THR A 185 34.06 -32.05 12.31
C THR A 185 35.23 -32.50 11.43
N GLU A 186 35.82 -31.62 10.60
CA GLU A 186 36.91 -31.98 9.69
C GLU A 186 38.32 -31.61 10.17
N ILE A 187 38.51 -31.11 11.40
CA ILE A 187 39.83 -30.70 11.91
C ILE A 187 40.36 -31.67 12.99
N THR A 188 39.76 -32.83 13.16
CA THR A 188 40.24 -33.82 14.14
C THR A 188 40.44 -35.19 13.55
N GLU A 189 41.27 -35.31 12.49
CA GLU A 189 41.98 -36.56 12.09
C GLU A 189 43.39 -36.24 11.69
#